data_116a120c006d9e4ee155809ef9d2e43d
#
_entry.id   116a120c006d9e4ee155809ef9d2e43d
#
_cell.length_a   1.000
_cell.length_b   1.000
_cell.length_c   1.000
_cell.angle_alpha   90.00
_cell.angle_beta   90.00
_cell.angle_gamma   90.00
#
_symmetry.space_group_name_H-M   'P 1'
#
loop_
_entity.id
_entity.type
_entity.pdbx_description
1 polymer ?
#
loop_
_entity_poly.entity_id
_entity_poly.type
_entity_poly.pdbx_seq_one_letter_code
_entity_poly.pdbx_strand_id
1 'polypeptide(L)'
;MLWVALLLLGTTIVVLFQRRLWPLLLLWIPVPFYAQSIAHGGVPIFVPVWWPFSYYNVRYGVELVPAFAVLGAMAAYGLIRFAATTRTAVIVGAGFLGLTLVTYAHAWETGVVSYQEAVVNAHSRIALEKQLASIFATMPPNSKFLMYLGDHPGAFQRAGIPLSQVINEGNHRPWKRPTDPEGLWERALAHPSSYVDYVVSLESDDVAKNVNQDELDAILVLHVSGQPPATIYQTRKSNQLR
;
A
#
# COMPACT_ATOMS: atom_id res chain seq x y z
N MET A 1 -4.61 -22.46 14.23
CA MET A 1 -4.72 -23.92 14.03
C MET A 1 -6.12 -24.38 13.62
N LEU A 2 -7.20 -24.00 14.34
CA LEU A 2 -8.57 -24.47 14.03
C LEU A 2 -9.03 -24.13 12.60
N TRP A 3 -8.80 -22.90 12.12
CA TRP A 3 -9.12 -22.51 10.74
C TRP A 3 -8.39 -23.35 9.68
N VAL A 4 -7.15 -23.75 9.93
CA VAL A 4 -6.41 -24.65 9.03
C VAL A 4 -7.05 -26.03 9.01
N ALA A 5 -7.47 -26.55 10.17
CA ALA A 5 -8.19 -27.82 10.24
C ALA A 5 -9.51 -27.76 9.46
N LEU A 6 -10.28 -26.68 9.59
CA LEU A 6 -11.52 -26.47 8.82
C LEU A 6 -11.25 -26.36 7.33
N LEU A 7 -10.20 -25.68 6.91
CA LEU A 7 -9.77 -25.58 5.52
C LEU A 7 -9.47 -26.97 4.93
N LEU A 8 -8.67 -27.77 5.64
CA LEU A 8 -8.34 -29.13 5.21
C LEU A 8 -9.56 -30.06 5.19
N LEU A 9 -10.43 -29.96 6.19
CA LEU A 9 -11.68 -30.73 6.23
C LEU A 9 -12.59 -30.37 5.05
N GLY A 10 -12.79 -29.08 4.77
CA GLY A 10 -13.56 -28.61 3.63
C GLY A 10 -13.00 -29.09 2.30
N THR A 11 -11.68 -29.03 2.15
CA THR A 11 -10.98 -29.59 0.98
C THR A 11 -11.25 -31.07 0.83
N THR A 12 -11.15 -31.84 1.91
CA THR A 12 -11.44 -33.28 1.91
C THR A 12 -12.88 -33.57 1.49
N ILE A 13 -13.84 -32.79 2.01
CA ILE A 13 -15.26 -32.92 1.64
C ILE A 13 -15.46 -32.64 0.14
N VAL A 14 -14.85 -31.59 -0.40
CA VAL A 14 -14.93 -31.26 -1.83
C VAL A 14 -14.35 -32.39 -2.68
N VAL A 15 -13.16 -32.89 -2.32
CA VAL A 15 -12.48 -33.95 -3.08
C VAL A 15 -13.27 -35.26 -3.08
N LEU A 16 -13.75 -35.70 -1.93
CA LEU A 16 -14.33 -37.03 -1.76
C LEU A 16 -15.81 -37.07 -2.10
N PHE A 17 -16.57 -36.03 -1.81
CA PHE A 17 -18.02 -36.08 -1.85
C PHE A 17 -18.66 -35.13 -2.86
N GLN A 18 -17.93 -34.16 -3.40
CA GLN A 18 -18.50 -33.07 -4.22
C GLN A 18 -17.68 -32.80 -5.49
N ARG A 19 -17.59 -33.81 -6.37
CA ARG A 19 -16.81 -33.71 -7.62
C ARG A 19 -17.16 -32.50 -8.50
N ARG A 20 -18.42 -32.04 -8.47
CA ARG A 20 -18.84 -30.81 -9.19
C ARG A 20 -18.18 -29.53 -8.65
N LEU A 21 -17.66 -29.55 -7.42
CA LEU A 21 -17.02 -28.44 -6.76
C LEU A 21 -15.49 -28.49 -6.83
N TRP A 22 -14.90 -29.42 -7.56
CA TRP A 22 -13.45 -29.50 -7.76
C TRP A 22 -12.81 -28.18 -8.25
N PRO A 23 -13.48 -27.33 -9.05
CA PRO A 23 -12.92 -26.01 -9.37
C PRO A 23 -12.59 -25.15 -8.15
N LEU A 24 -13.22 -25.37 -6.99
CA LEU A 24 -12.87 -24.67 -5.75
C LEU A 24 -11.46 -25.02 -5.23
N LEU A 25 -10.88 -26.14 -5.69
CA LEU A 25 -9.48 -26.48 -5.37
C LEU A 25 -8.49 -25.50 -5.98
N LEU A 26 -8.89 -24.70 -6.99
CA LEU A 26 -8.07 -23.61 -7.52
C LEU A 26 -7.79 -22.53 -6.46
N LEU A 27 -8.60 -22.43 -5.41
CA LEU A 27 -8.34 -21.54 -4.28
C LEU A 27 -7.07 -21.89 -3.50
N TRP A 28 -6.46 -23.06 -3.77
CA TRP A 28 -5.17 -23.45 -3.22
C TRP A 28 -3.96 -22.89 -4.00
N ILE A 29 -4.17 -22.35 -5.21
CA ILE A 29 -3.08 -21.83 -6.05
C ILE A 29 -2.21 -20.78 -5.34
N PRO A 30 -2.74 -19.85 -4.51
CA PRO A 30 -1.90 -18.92 -3.76
C PRO A 30 -0.88 -19.59 -2.82
N VAL A 31 -1.15 -20.81 -2.34
CA VAL A 31 -0.25 -21.50 -1.40
C VAL A 31 1.12 -21.82 -2.03
N PRO A 32 1.21 -22.57 -3.17
CA PRO A 32 2.49 -22.81 -3.81
C PRO A 32 3.13 -21.53 -4.33
N PHE A 33 2.35 -20.57 -4.83
CA PHE A 33 2.85 -19.27 -5.24
C PHE A 33 3.52 -18.52 -4.07
N TYR A 34 2.85 -18.47 -2.91
CA TYR A 34 3.39 -17.82 -1.73
C TYR A 34 4.62 -18.55 -1.18
N ALA A 35 4.57 -19.89 -1.11
CA ALA A 35 5.71 -20.70 -0.69
C ALA A 35 6.93 -20.47 -1.60
N GLN A 36 6.74 -20.40 -2.91
CA GLN A 36 7.80 -20.11 -3.87
C GLN A 36 8.33 -18.68 -3.73
N SER A 37 7.46 -17.70 -3.54
CA SER A 37 7.85 -16.30 -3.31
C SER A 37 8.74 -16.17 -2.06
N ILE A 38 8.40 -16.87 -0.96
CA ILE A 38 9.22 -16.89 0.25
C ILE A 38 10.56 -17.57 -0.02
N ALA A 39 10.55 -18.76 -0.68
CA ALA A 39 11.75 -19.56 -0.91
C ALA A 39 12.77 -18.83 -1.81
N HIS A 40 12.33 -17.98 -2.72
CA HIS A 40 13.19 -17.25 -3.65
C HIS A 40 13.46 -15.79 -3.23
N GLY A 41 13.17 -15.43 -1.99
CA GLY A 41 13.48 -14.10 -1.46
C GLY A 41 12.63 -12.99 -2.06
N GLY A 42 11.39 -13.29 -2.47
CA GLY A 42 10.43 -12.28 -2.92
C GLY A 42 10.19 -11.24 -1.83
N VAL A 43 10.44 -10.00 -2.14
CA VAL A 43 10.35 -8.77 -1.35
C VAL A 43 10.09 -8.97 0.14
N PRO A 44 11.12 -9.19 0.96
CA PRO A 44 10.96 -9.27 2.40
C PRO A 44 10.52 -7.90 2.91
N ILE A 45 9.48 -7.88 3.75
CA ILE A 45 9.06 -6.68 4.46
C ILE A 45 9.39 -6.84 5.92
N PHE A 46 10.07 -5.84 6.48
CA PHE A 46 10.33 -5.79 7.90
C PHE A 46 9.05 -5.50 8.67
N VAL A 47 8.64 -6.43 9.54
CA VAL A 47 7.52 -6.28 10.46
C VAL A 47 8.06 -6.24 11.88
N PRO A 48 8.26 -5.05 12.50
CA PRO A 48 8.94 -4.93 13.80
C PRO A 48 8.30 -5.75 14.91
N VAL A 49 6.98 -5.91 14.88
CA VAL A 49 6.20 -6.66 15.89
C VAL A 49 6.55 -8.14 15.91
N TRP A 50 7.19 -8.67 14.86
CA TRP A 50 7.53 -10.07 14.71
C TRP A 50 9.02 -10.34 14.61
N TRP A 51 9.83 -9.35 14.93
CA TRP A 51 11.26 -9.55 14.98
C TRP A 51 11.64 -10.76 15.86
N PRO A 52 12.54 -11.63 15.44
CA PRO A 52 13.35 -11.64 14.21
C PRO A 52 12.68 -12.34 12.99
N PHE A 53 11.44 -12.74 13.06
CA PHE A 53 10.73 -13.58 12.07
C PHE A 53 9.95 -12.78 11.02
N SER A 54 10.29 -11.52 10.80
CA SER A 54 9.56 -10.57 9.98
C SER A 54 10.02 -10.50 8.52
N TYR A 55 10.49 -11.61 7.97
CA TYR A 55 11.05 -11.64 6.62
C TYR A 55 10.03 -11.92 5.52
N TYR A 56 8.74 -11.99 5.85
CA TYR A 56 7.70 -12.39 4.91
C TYR A 56 6.77 -11.22 4.59
N ASN A 57 6.41 -11.10 3.32
CA ASN A 57 5.34 -10.21 2.93
C ASN A 57 3.99 -10.84 3.29
N VAL A 58 3.53 -10.60 4.51
CA VAL A 58 2.27 -11.17 5.04
C VAL A 58 1.04 -10.72 4.25
N ARG A 59 1.14 -9.66 3.43
CA ARG A 59 0.04 -9.20 2.56
C ARG A 59 -0.38 -10.25 1.54
N TYR A 60 0.54 -11.08 1.08
CA TYR A 60 0.20 -12.20 0.20
C TYR A 60 -0.68 -13.25 0.90
N GLY A 61 -0.66 -13.32 2.22
CA GLY A 61 -1.59 -14.16 2.97
C GLY A 61 -3.07 -13.77 2.81
N VAL A 62 -3.36 -12.53 2.42
CA VAL A 62 -4.74 -12.07 2.12
C VAL A 62 -5.33 -12.82 0.94
N GLU A 63 -4.53 -13.29 -0.01
CA GLU A 63 -4.96 -14.11 -1.15
C GLU A 63 -5.55 -15.46 -0.71
N LEU A 64 -5.23 -15.93 0.50
CA LEU A 64 -5.78 -17.17 1.07
C LEU A 64 -7.15 -16.98 1.76
N VAL A 65 -7.57 -15.74 2.01
CA VAL A 65 -8.86 -15.47 2.69
C VAL A 65 -10.05 -16.11 1.96
N PRO A 66 -10.17 -16.05 0.62
CA PRO A 66 -11.24 -16.75 -0.09
C PRO A 66 -11.19 -18.27 0.12
N ALA A 67 -10.00 -18.88 0.17
CA ALA A 67 -9.86 -20.31 0.44
C ALA A 67 -10.38 -20.67 1.85
N PHE A 68 -9.97 -19.91 2.86
CA PHE A 68 -10.45 -20.10 4.24
C PHE A 68 -11.97 -19.91 4.34
N ALA A 69 -12.53 -18.89 3.70
CA ALA A 69 -13.97 -18.62 3.73
C ALA A 69 -14.77 -19.75 3.06
N VAL A 70 -14.43 -20.09 1.82
CA VAL A 70 -15.21 -21.05 1.03
C VAL A 70 -15.03 -22.48 1.54
N LEU A 71 -13.78 -22.92 1.74
CA LEU A 71 -13.52 -24.29 2.20
C LEU A 71 -13.89 -24.46 3.68
N GLY A 72 -13.76 -23.43 4.50
CA GLY A 72 -14.30 -23.43 5.86
C GLY A 72 -15.82 -23.55 5.90
N ALA A 73 -16.54 -22.85 5.02
CA ALA A 73 -17.98 -23.01 4.87
C ALA A 73 -18.36 -24.40 4.37
N MET A 74 -17.56 -25.01 3.48
CA MET A 74 -17.77 -26.39 3.04
C MET A 74 -17.56 -27.40 4.19
N ALA A 75 -16.60 -27.15 5.07
CA ALA A 75 -16.42 -27.95 6.29
C ALA A 75 -17.65 -27.85 7.20
N ALA A 76 -18.12 -26.63 7.49
CA ALA A 76 -19.33 -26.42 8.29
C ALA A 76 -20.55 -27.09 7.65
N TYR A 77 -20.76 -26.93 6.35
CA TYR A 77 -21.82 -27.59 5.60
C TYR A 77 -21.75 -29.11 5.74
N GLY A 78 -20.56 -29.69 5.54
CA GLY A 78 -20.37 -31.14 5.70
C GLY A 78 -20.69 -31.62 7.11
N LEU A 79 -20.18 -30.94 8.13
CA LEU A 79 -20.47 -31.29 9.53
C LEU A 79 -22.00 -31.20 9.85
N ILE A 80 -22.66 -30.17 9.36
CA ILE A 80 -24.14 -30.04 9.50
C ILE A 80 -24.88 -31.15 8.75
N ARG A 81 -24.47 -31.46 7.52
CA ARG A 81 -25.10 -32.45 6.66
C ARG A 81 -24.96 -33.86 7.19
N PHE A 82 -23.84 -34.15 7.85
CA PHE A 82 -23.58 -35.46 8.48
C PHE A 82 -24.00 -35.52 9.94
N ALA A 83 -24.58 -34.47 10.50
CA ALA A 83 -25.05 -34.45 11.88
C ALA A 83 -26.22 -35.47 12.06
N ALA A 84 -26.12 -36.26 13.12
CA ALA A 84 -27.09 -37.32 13.41
C ALA A 84 -28.47 -36.77 13.79
N THR A 85 -28.56 -35.56 14.34
CA THR A 85 -29.79 -34.92 14.78
C THR A 85 -29.84 -33.45 14.41
N THR A 86 -31.03 -32.88 14.31
CA THR A 86 -31.24 -31.45 14.12
C THR A 86 -30.56 -30.61 15.24
N ARG A 87 -30.59 -31.11 16.45
CA ARG A 87 -29.94 -30.43 17.59
C ARG A 87 -28.43 -30.34 17.39
N THR A 88 -27.79 -31.42 16.94
CA THR A 88 -26.36 -31.43 16.64
C THR A 88 -26.03 -30.50 15.48
N ALA A 89 -26.83 -30.46 14.43
CA ALA A 89 -26.66 -29.55 13.30
C ALA A 89 -26.72 -28.07 13.74
N VAL A 90 -27.68 -27.72 14.59
CA VAL A 90 -27.80 -26.35 15.15
C VAL A 90 -26.57 -26.00 16.02
N ILE A 91 -26.11 -26.91 16.86
CA ILE A 91 -24.93 -26.68 17.70
C ILE A 91 -23.68 -26.45 16.82
N VAL A 92 -23.49 -27.26 15.78
CA VAL A 92 -22.38 -27.10 14.84
C VAL A 92 -22.44 -25.74 14.13
N GLY A 93 -23.61 -25.37 13.62
CA GLY A 93 -23.82 -24.09 12.96
C GLY A 93 -23.57 -22.89 13.89
N ALA A 94 -24.12 -22.95 15.11
CA ALA A 94 -23.91 -21.92 16.11
C ALA A 94 -22.43 -21.84 16.55
N GLY A 95 -21.76 -22.98 16.69
CA GLY A 95 -20.33 -23.04 17.02
C GLY A 95 -19.46 -22.42 15.92
N PHE A 96 -19.77 -22.71 14.66
CA PHE A 96 -19.05 -22.09 13.52
C PHE A 96 -19.27 -20.58 13.46
N LEU A 97 -20.51 -20.12 13.64
CA LEU A 97 -20.83 -18.69 13.71
C LEU A 97 -20.09 -18.03 14.88
N GLY A 98 -20.14 -18.63 16.07
CA GLY A 98 -19.44 -18.15 17.25
C GLY A 98 -17.93 -18.04 17.03
N LEU A 99 -17.31 -19.08 16.45
CA LEU A 99 -15.90 -19.08 16.07
C LEU A 99 -15.56 -17.90 15.13
N THR A 100 -16.41 -17.70 14.12
CA THR A 100 -16.23 -16.60 13.16
C THR A 100 -16.29 -15.25 13.87
N LEU A 101 -17.32 -15.01 14.68
CA LEU A 101 -17.49 -13.76 15.42
C LEU A 101 -16.33 -13.50 16.39
N VAL A 102 -15.90 -14.51 17.13
CA VAL A 102 -14.74 -14.39 18.03
C VAL A 102 -13.45 -14.08 17.26
N THR A 103 -13.26 -14.71 16.11
CA THR A 103 -12.08 -14.45 15.26
C THR A 103 -12.09 -12.99 14.76
N TYR A 104 -13.25 -12.49 14.30
CA TYR A 104 -13.36 -11.09 13.87
C TYR A 104 -13.20 -10.11 15.03
N ALA A 105 -13.81 -10.38 16.18
CA ALA A 105 -13.64 -9.55 17.36
C ALA A 105 -12.18 -9.47 17.80
N HIS A 106 -11.49 -10.62 17.85
CA HIS A 106 -10.07 -10.67 18.17
C HIS A 106 -9.21 -9.91 17.15
N ALA A 107 -9.46 -10.09 15.84
CA ALA A 107 -8.74 -9.36 14.80
C ALA A 107 -9.01 -7.84 14.88
N TRP A 108 -10.21 -7.43 15.28
CA TRP A 108 -10.55 -6.03 15.50
C TRP A 108 -9.82 -5.43 16.71
N GLU A 109 -9.77 -6.15 17.81
CA GLU A 109 -9.11 -5.70 19.05
C GLU A 109 -7.59 -5.64 18.93
N THR A 110 -6.98 -6.66 18.33
CA THR A 110 -5.52 -6.77 18.22
C THR A 110 -4.96 -6.06 17.00
N GLY A 111 -5.80 -5.76 16.01
CA GLY A 111 -5.39 -5.37 14.67
C GLY A 111 -4.79 -6.55 13.89
N VAL A 112 -5.04 -6.60 12.58
CA VAL A 112 -4.38 -7.57 11.72
C VAL A 112 -2.93 -7.16 11.46
N VAL A 113 -2.01 -8.12 11.31
CA VAL A 113 -0.57 -7.85 11.18
C VAL A 113 -0.26 -6.90 10.02
N SER A 114 -0.93 -7.05 8.88
CA SER A 114 -0.77 -6.15 7.73
C SER A 114 -1.17 -4.70 8.04
N TYR A 115 -2.17 -4.50 8.91
CA TYR A 115 -2.55 -3.17 9.37
C TYR A 115 -1.50 -2.59 10.32
N GLN A 116 -1.02 -3.38 11.28
CA GLN A 116 0.03 -2.96 12.21
C GLN A 116 1.32 -2.59 11.46
N GLU A 117 1.70 -3.41 10.48
CA GLU A 117 2.83 -3.13 9.59
C GLU A 117 2.63 -1.81 8.82
N ALA A 118 1.45 -1.62 8.22
CA ALA A 118 1.14 -0.40 7.49
C ALA A 118 1.20 0.85 8.38
N VAL A 119 0.70 0.78 9.61
CA VAL A 119 0.77 1.88 10.57
C VAL A 119 2.22 2.22 10.92
N VAL A 120 3.04 1.21 11.25
CA VAL A 120 4.44 1.42 11.61
C VAL A 120 5.23 2.01 10.43
N ASN A 121 5.11 1.40 9.25
CA ASN A 121 5.88 1.80 8.08
C ASN A 121 5.41 3.13 7.47
N ALA A 122 4.13 3.49 7.63
CA ALA A 122 3.59 4.74 7.11
C ALA A 122 3.71 5.91 8.09
N HIS A 123 4.03 5.69 9.35
CA HIS A 123 3.95 6.72 10.39
C HIS A 123 4.79 7.96 10.06
N SER A 124 6.07 7.78 9.76
CA SER A 124 6.98 8.89 9.44
C SER A 124 6.60 9.57 8.12
N ARG A 125 6.22 8.78 7.10
CA ARG A 125 5.73 9.30 5.82
C ARG A 125 4.49 10.16 5.99
N ILE A 126 3.50 9.68 6.74
CA ILE A 126 2.26 10.45 7.01
C ILE A 126 2.56 11.72 7.80
N ALA A 127 3.53 11.70 8.71
CA ALA A 127 3.96 12.89 9.44
C ALA A 127 4.55 13.94 8.49
N LEU A 128 5.42 13.54 7.56
CA LEU A 128 5.96 14.44 6.53
C LEU A 128 4.85 14.97 5.61
N GLU A 129 3.97 14.11 5.11
CA GLU A 129 2.85 14.51 4.25
C GLU A 129 1.93 15.53 4.94
N LYS A 130 1.67 15.40 6.23
CA LYS A 130 0.87 16.36 7.00
C LYS A 130 1.57 17.72 7.10
N GLN A 131 2.87 17.74 7.34
CA GLN A 131 3.63 18.99 7.40
C GLN A 131 3.69 19.67 6.03
N LEU A 132 4.00 18.94 4.97
CA LEU A 132 3.98 19.47 3.61
C LEU A 132 2.60 20.02 3.26
N ALA A 133 1.52 19.28 3.55
CA ALA A 133 0.15 19.70 3.28
C ALA A 133 -0.21 21.02 3.99
N SER A 134 0.22 21.19 5.25
CA SER A 134 -0.04 22.44 5.99
C SER A 134 0.64 23.65 5.35
N ILE A 135 1.84 23.46 4.76
CA ILE A 135 2.57 24.50 4.06
C ILE A 135 1.94 24.77 2.70
N PHE A 136 1.62 23.72 1.93
CA PHE A 136 0.99 23.87 0.62
C PHE A 136 -0.35 24.62 0.71
N ALA A 137 -1.10 24.41 1.79
CA ALA A 137 -2.37 25.12 2.04
C ALA A 137 -2.20 26.63 2.25
N THR A 138 -0.98 27.10 2.56
CA THR A 138 -0.67 28.54 2.69
C THR A 138 -0.19 29.18 1.40
N MET A 139 0.10 28.37 0.37
CA MET A 139 0.61 28.87 -0.91
C MET A 139 -0.53 29.45 -1.77
N PRO A 140 -0.21 30.34 -2.74
CA PRO A 140 -1.23 30.92 -3.60
C PRO A 140 -2.08 29.87 -4.32
N PRO A 141 -3.40 30.10 -4.49
CA PRO A 141 -4.27 29.20 -5.26
C PRO A 141 -3.73 28.99 -6.68
N ASN A 142 -3.91 27.79 -7.21
CA ASN A 142 -3.46 27.38 -8.54
C ASN A 142 -1.94 27.39 -8.77
N SER A 143 -1.14 27.46 -7.72
CA SER A 143 0.31 27.26 -7.81
C SER A 143 0.64 25.92 -8.44
N LYS A 144 1.68 25.90 -9.28
CA LYS A 144 2.20 24.69 -9.91
C LYS A 144 3.42 24.20 -9.16
N PHE A 145 3.53 22.89 -9.05
CA PHE A 145 4.60 22.22 -8.29
C PHE A 145 5.40 21.25 -9.15
N LEU A 146 6.68 21.13 -8.86
CA LEU A 146 7.56 20.05 -9.32
C LEU A 146 7.95 19.22 -8.10
N MET A 147 7.65 17.93 -8.12
CA MET A 147 8.02 17.02 -7.04
C MET A 147 8.14 15.59 -7.56
N TYR A 148 9.15 14.87 -7.11
CA TYR A 148 9.15 13.41 -7.22
C TYR A 148 8.15 12.85 -6.21
N LEU A 149 7.01 12.37 -6.68
CA LEU A 149 5.93 11.94 -5.79
C LEU A 149 6.29 10.65 -5.04
N GLY A 150 6.82 9.64 -5.74
CA GLY A 150 7.14 8.37 -5.12
C GLY A 150 6.00 7.87 -4.24
N ASP A 151 6.24 7.83 -2.93
CA ASP A 151 5.26 7.41 -1.92
C ASP A 151 4.51 8.59 -1.25
N HIS A 152 4.66 9.84 -1.74
CA HIS A 152 4.18 11.05 -1.07
C HIS A 152 3.00 11.80 -1.73
N PRO A 153 2.13 11.18 -2.55
CA PRO A 153 0.99 11.89 -3.16
C PRO A 153 0.01 12.43 -2.11
N GLY A 154 0.04 11.86 -0.91
CA GLY A 154 -0.83 12.26 0.20
C GLY A 154 -0.63 13.71 0.67
N ALA A 155 0.52 14.33 0.41
CA ALA A 155 0.76 15.73 0.74
C ALA A 155 -0.19 16.66 -0.03
N PHE A 156 -0.28 16.50 -1.35
CA PHE A 156 -1.17 17.28 -2.22
C PHE A 156 -2.64 16.95 -1.98
N GLN A 157 -2.97 15.67 -1.84
CA GLN A 157 -4.35 15.24 -1.55
C GLN A 157 -4.87 15.88 -0.26
N ARG A 158 -4.06 15.93 0.80
CA ARG A 158 -4.43 16.56 2.07
C ARG A 158 -4.55 18.08 1.98
N ALA A 159 -3.74 18.71 1.14
CA ALA A 159 -3.82 20.15 0.87
C ALA A 159 -4.97 20.53 -0.06
N GLY A 160 -5.68 19.57 -0.65
CA GLY A 160 -6.73 19.82 -1.65
C GLY A 160 -6.21 20.28 -3.02
N ILE A 161 -4.92 20.03 -3.31
CA ILE A 161 -4.27 20.41 -4.56
C ILE A 161 -4.42 19.25 -5.56
N PRO A 162 -5.05 19.48 -6.73
CA PRO A 162 -5.19 18.44 -7.74
C PRO A 162 -3.83 18.11 -8.37
N LEU A 163 -3.60 16.83 -8.67
CA LEU A 163 -2.33 16.37 -9.29
C LEU A 163 -2.09 16.96 -10.70
N SER A 164 -3.10 17.55 -11.33
CA SER A 164 -2.93 18.33 -12.57
C SER A 164 -2.08 19.60 -12.39
N GLN A 165 -1.88 20.04 -11.15
CA GLN A 165 -0.99 21.16 -10.80
C GLN A 165 0.42 20.67 -10.42
N VAL A 166 0.68 19.36 -10.44
CA VAL A 166 1.96 18.77 -10.02
C VAL A 166 2.62 18.08 -11.20
N ILE A 167 3.75 18.60 -11.62
CA ILE A 167 4.65 17.89 -12.55
C ILE A 167 5.41 16.85 -11.73
N ASN A 168 5.30 15.59 -12.14
CA ASN A 168 5.90 14.47 -11.43
C ASN A 168 6.42 13.38 -12.40
N GLU A 169 7.19 12.46 -11.88
CA GLU A 169 7.84 11.40 -12.63
C GLU A 169 6.84 10.40 -13.28
N GLY A 170 5.67 10.22 -12.68
CA GLY A 170 4.69 9.21 -13.11
C GLY A 170 3.82 9.65 -14.28
N ASN A 171 3.40 10.93 -14.28
CA ASN A 171 2.39 11.43 -15.21
C ASN A 171 2.98 12.21 -16.39
N HIS A 172 4.22 12.66 -16.28
CA HIS A 172 4.82 13.61 -17.21
C HIS A 172 6.10 13.08 -17.84
N ARG A 173 6.43 11.83 -17.58
CA ARG A 173 7.55 11.09 -18.16
C ARG A 173 7.05 9.98 -19.06
N PRO A 174 7.54 9.83 -20.28
CA PRO A 174 7.15 8.72 -21.15
C PRO A 174 7.49 7.37 -20.51
N TRP A 175 6.50 6.51 -20.40
CA TRP A 175 6.62 5.21 -19.73
C TRP A 175 7.75 4.32 -20.26
N LYS A 176 8.02 4.38 -21.58
CA LYS A 176 8.99 3.51 -22.22
C LYS A 176 10.40 4.09 -22.31
N ARG A 177 10.60 5.34 -21.87
CA ARG A 177 11.90 6.03 -21.96
C ARG A 177 12.27 6.51 -20.56
N PRO A 178 13.30 5.92 -19.93
CA PRO A 178 13.75 6.34 -18.61
C PRO A 178 14.29 7.78 -18.61
N THR A 179 14.78 8.26 -19.76
CA THR A 179 15.17 9.66 -19.99
C THR A 179 14.52 10.14 -21.28
N ASP A 180 13.79 11.25 -21.22
CA ASP A 180 13.23 11.92 -22.40
C ASP A 180 13.46 13.43 -22.23
N PRO A 181 14.56 13.98 -22.80
CA PRO A 181 14.89 15.40 -22.69
C PRO A 181 13.81 16.30 -23.28
N GLU A 182 12.96 15.79 -24.16
CA GLU A 182 11.78 16.48 -24.69
C GLU A 182 10.56 16.34 -23.77
N GLY A 183 10.61 15.48 -22.75
CA GLY A 183 9.53 15.24 -21.79
C GLY A 183 9.31 16.44 -20.87
N LEU A 184 8.07 16.62 -20.39
CA LEU A 184 7.73 17.72 -19.50
C LEU A 184 8.47 17.65 -18.15
N TRP A 185 8.72 16.44 -17.65
CA TRP A 185 9.47 16.19 -16.42
C TRP A 185 10.91 16.70 -16.54
N GLU A 186 11.62 16.27 -17.58
CA GLU A 186 13.02 16.64 -17.81
C GLU A 186 13.17 18.14 -18.11
N ARG A 187 12.24 18.73 -18.86
CA ARG A 187 12.22 20.17 -19.13
C ARG A 187 11.97 20.99 -17.87
N ALA A 188 11.07 20.52 -17.00
CA ALA A 188 10.78 21.19 -15.72
C ALA A 188 11.95 21.07 -14.74
N LEU A 189 12.73 19.98 -14.76
CA LEU A 189 13.97 19.86 -14.00
C LEU A 189 15.05 20.81 -14.53
N ALA A 190 15.18 20.93 -15.85
CA ALA A 190 16.18 21.79 -16.46
C ALA A 190 15.86 23.29 -16.30
N HIS A 191 14.59 23.66 -16.42
CA HIS A 191 14.10 25.05 -16.36
C HIS A 191 12.87 25.20 -15.49
N PRO A 192 12.98 24.98 -14.17
CA PRO A 192 11.81 24.97 -13.27
C PRO A 192 11.03 26.29 -13.30
N SER A 193 11.69 27.42 -13.42
CA SER A 193 11.05 28.75 -13.44
C SER A 193 10.05 28.95 -14.59
N SER A 194 10.22 28.20 -15.68
CA SER A 194 9.34 28.27 -16.87
C SER A 194 8.06 27.42 -16.71
N TYR A 195 8.03 26.46 -15.79
CA TYR A 195 6.97 25.46 -15.71
C TYR A 195 6.21 25.46 -14.40
N VAL A 196 6.86 25.80 -13.29
CA VAL A 196 6.29 25.69 -11.93
C VAL A 196 6.57 26.94 -11.10
N ASP A 197 5.81 27.08 -10.02
CA ASP A 197 6.00 28.14 -9.03
C ASP A 197 6.87 27.66 -7.85
N TYR A 198 6.75 26.37 -7.52
CA TYR A 198 7.45 25.75 -6.40
C TYR A 198 8.06 24.41 -6.79
N VAL A 199 9.21 24.11 -6.19
CA VAL A 199 9.88 22.83 -6.31
C VAL A 199 9.99 22.21 -4.92
N VAL A 200 9.64 20.95 -4.79
CA VAL A 200 9.83 20.18 -3.55
C VAL A 200 10.81 19.05 -3.82
N SER A 201 11.86 19.03 -3.07
CA SER A 201 12.95 18.06 -3.20
C SER A 201 13.12 17.33 -1.87
N LEU A 202 13.16 16.00 -1.93
CA LEU A 202 13.59 15.15 -0.83
C LEU A 202 15.09 14.86 -1.00
N GLU A 203 15.84 14.82 0.09
CA GLU A 203 17.27 14.50 0.01
C GLU A 203 17.50 13.20 -0.77
N SER A 204 18.35 13.26 -1.78
CA SER A 204 18.71 12.14 -2.65
C SER A 204 17.65 11.69 -3.67
N ASP A 205 16.50 12.35 -3.79
CA ASP A 205 15.54 12.06 -4.84
C ASP A 205 16.00 12.56 -6.23
N ASP A 206 15.20 12.25 -7.27
CA ASP A 206 15.52 12.67 -8.64
C ASP A 206 15.48 14.20 -8.82
N VAL A 207 14.65 14.91 -8.06
CA VAL A 207 14.59 16.38 -8.07
C VAL A 207 15.86 16.95 -7.47
N ALA A 208 16.28 16.45 -6.28
CA ALA A 208 17.51 16.92 -5.62
C ALA A 208 18.76 16.78 -6.49
N LYS A 209 18.80 15.70 -7.31
CA LYS A 209 19.96 15.39 -8.16
C LYS A 209 20.00 16.16 -9.47
N ASN A 210 18.84 16.48 -10.04
CA ASN A 210 18.77 16.87 -11.45
C ASN A 210 18.15 18.27 -11.66
N VAL A 211 17.52 18.87 -10.65
CA VAL A 211 16.92 20.19 -10.81
C VAL A 211 17.97 21.29 -10.94
N ASN A 212 17.73 22.25 -11.81
CA ASN A 212 18.57 23.42 -11.97
C ASN A 212 18.41 24.33 -10.73
N GLN A 213 19.42 24.28 -9.84
CA GLN A 213 19.46 25.05 -8.59
C GLN A 213 19.59 26.55 -8.81
N ASP A 214 20.15 27.00 -9.95
CA ASP A 214 20.36 28.40 -10.23
C ASP A 214 19.06 29.20 -10.39
N GLU A 215 17.95 28.50 -10.66
CA GLU A 215 16.63 29.10 -10.82
C GLU A 215 15.78 29.03 -9.52
N LEU A 216 16.36 28.62 -8.39
CA LEU A 216 15.63 28.32 -7.17
C LEU A 216 16.10 29.16 -5.98
N ASP A 217 15.15 29.55 -5.14
CA ASP A 217 15.38 30.10 -3.81
C ASP A 217 14.80 29.16 -2.76
N ALA A 218 15.62 28.62 -1.88
CA ALA A 218 15.16 27.76 -0.80
C ALA A 218 14.37 28.62 0.22
N ILE A 219 13.11 28.26 0.43
CA ILE A 219 12.24 28.99 1.36
C ILE A 219 12.02 28.24 2.68
N LEU A 220 12.13 26.92 2.67
CA LEU A 220 11.92 26.12 3.86
C LEU A 220 12.59 24.75 3.76
N VAL A 221 13.13 24.27 4.87
CA VAL A 221 13.63 22.90 5.05
C VAL A 221 12.83 22.24 6.17
N LEU A 222 12.28 21.08 5.88
CA LEU A 222 11.53 20.26 6.83
C LEU A 222 12.34 19.04 7.26
N HIS A 223 12.36 18.79 8.53
CA HIS A 223 12.97 17.60 9.12
C HIS A 223 11.90 16.77 9.85
N VAL A 224 11.65 15.57 9.40
CA VAL A 224 10.74 14.62 10.04
C VAL A 224 11.51 13.34 10.36
N SER A 225 11.46 12.91 11.60
CA SER A 225 12.16 11.68 12.02
C SER A 225 11.73 10.48 11.17
N GLY A 226 12.71 9.74 10.63
CA GLY A 226 12.48 8.58 9.78
C GLY A 226 12.13 8.91 8.31
N GLN A 227 12.27 10.17 7.90
CA GLN A 227 12.17 10.63 6.52
C GLN A 227 13.38 11.46 6.12
N PRO A 228 13.79 11.45 4.84
CA PRO A 228 14.79 12.38 4.34
C PRO A 228 14.31 13.82 4.51
N PRO A 229 15.21 14.78 4.73
CA PRO A 229 14.88 16.20 4.74
C PRO A 229 14.19 16.61 3.44
N ALA A 230 13.11 17.39 3.56
CA ALA A 230 12.41 17.95 2.43
C ALA A 230 12.69 19.44 2.32
N THR A 231 13.18 19.89 1.17
CA THR A 231 13.41 21.31 0.90
C THR A 231 12.35 21.81 -0.08
N ILE A 232 11.73 22.92 0.27
CA ILE A 232 10.80 23.64 -0.58
C ILE A 232 11.48 24.86 -1.14
N TYR A 233 11.46 25.00 -2.45
CA TYR A 233 12.01 26.12 -3.18
C TYR A 233 10.89 26.90 -3.85
N GLN A 234 11.08 28.20 -3.96
CA GLN A 234 10.34 29.05 -4.87
C GLN A 234 11.18 29.28 -6.13
N THR A 235 10.57 29.24 -7.31
CA THR A 235 11.28 29.52 -8.56
C THR A 235 11.52 31.02 -8.72
N ARG A 236 12.72 31.37 -9.18
CA ARG A 236 13.04 32.72 -9.60
C ARG A 236 12.40 32.99 -10.95
N LYS A 237 11.18 33.52 -10.96
CA LYS A 237 10.57 33.93 -12.22
C LYS A 237 11.46 35.02 -12.84
N SER A 238 12.04 34.70 -14.00
CA SER A 238 12.77 35.67 -14.78
C SER A 238 11.89 36.91 -14.98
N ASN A 239 12.39 38.09 -14.62
CA ASN A 239 11.74 39.38 -14.85
C ASN A 239 11.64 39.73 -16.35
N GLN A 240 11.42 38.75 -17.23
CA GLN A 240 11.20 38.93 -18.66
C GLN A 240 9.71 39.03 -18.96
N LEU A 241 9.05 40.04 -18.40
CA LEU A 241 7.83 40.65 -18.92
C LEU A 241 7.66 42.04 -18.27
N ARG A 242 8.47 42.98 -18.70
CA ARG A 242 8.12 44.39 -18.73
C ARG A 242 8.30 44.95 -20.12
#